data_ad70a3a9cc54c7bdea76a1ed3f13d7a5
#
_entry.id   ad70a3a9cc54c7bdea76a1ed3f13d7a5
#
_cell.length_a   1.000
_cell.length_b   1.000
_cell.length_c   1.000
_cell.angle_alpha   90.00
_cell.angle_beta   90.00
_cell.angle_gamma   90.00
#
_symmetry.space_group_name_H-M   'P 1'
#
loop_
_entity.id
_entity.type
_entity.pdbx_description
1 polymer ?
#
loop_
_entity_poly.entity_id
_entity_poly.type
_entity_poly.pdbx_seq_one_letter_code
_entity_poly.pdbx_strand_id
1 'polypeptide(L)'
;KETQVYKTDKGEEMKKLFISQPMKGKTNEEIEAERAKAEEEAKAVLNDDVEVIDSFFKDAPVNARPLWFLGKSIELLSVADAAYFAKDWDKYRGCKIEHSCAVEYGIKVIEYVEG
;
A
#
# COMPACT_ATOMS: atom_id res chain seq x y z
N LYS A 1 -19.82 17.97 -2.84
CA LYS A 1 -18.77 17.48 -3.66
C LYS A 1 -18.68 15.96 -3.60
N GLU A 2 -18.66 15.35 -4.76
CA GLU A 2 -18.73 13.91 -4.84
C GLU A 2 -17.37 13.27 -4.98
N THR A 3 -17.23 12.12 -4.37
CA THR A 3 -16.04 11.30 -4.49
C THR A 3 -16.24 10.29 -5.61
N GLN A 4 -15.20 10.14 -6.41
CA GLN A 4 -15.21 9.12 -7.46
C GLN A 4 -15.33 7.75 -6.79
N VAL A 5 -16.26 6.95 -7.26
CA VAL A 5 -16.53 5.64 -6.68
C VAL A 5 -16.37 4.57 -7.75
N TYR A 6 -15.61 3.52 -7.42
CA TYR A 6 -15.44 2.37 -8.29
C TYR A 6 -16.16 1.19 -7.69
N LYS A 7 -16.83 0.42 -8.53
CA LYS A 7 -17.63 -0.70 -8.05
C LYS A 7 -17.09 -2.00 -8.65
N THR A 8 -17.21 -3.06 -7.86
CA THR A 8 -16.89 -4.39 -8.34
C THR A 8 -18.03 -4.88 -9.24
N ASP A 9 -17.83 -6.03 -9.86
CA ASP A 9 -18.85 -6.66 -10.67
C ASP A 9 -20.12 -6.97 -9.88
N LYS A 10 -20.00 -7.01 -8.56
CA LYS A 10 -21.12 -7.28 -7.68
C LYS A 10 -21.86 -6.01 -7.25
N GLY A 11 -21.47 -4.87 -7.79
CA GLY A 11 -22.10 -3.61 -7.45
C GLY A 11 -21.60 -2.96 -6.18
N GLU A 12 -20.55 -3.48 -5.59
CA GLU A 12 -19.95 -2.96 -4.37
C GLU A 12 -18.76 -2.06 -4.68
N GLU A 13 -18.50 -1.11 -3.80
CA GLU A 13 -17.29 -0.29 -3.94
C GLU A 13 -16.07 -1.16 -3.81
N MET A 14 -15.08 -0.89 -4.67
CA MET A 14 -13.79 -1.56 -4.54
C MET A 14 -13.07 -1.06 -3.31
N LYS A 15 -12.44 -1.97 -2.59
CA LYS A 15 -11.63 -1.60 -1.45
C LYS A 15 -10.31 -1.04 -1.92
N LYS A 16 -9.87 0.03 -1.27
CA LYS A 16 -8.61 0.68 -1.62
C LYS A 16 -7.49 0.05 -0.82
N LEU A 17 -6.46 -0.40 -1.53
CA LEU A 17 -5.34 -1.11 -0.94
C LEU A 17 -4.08 -0.25 -0.99
N PHE A 18 -3.51 0.03 0.17
CA PHE A 18 -2.21 0.67 0.29
C PHE A 18 -1.15 -0.43 0.43
N ILE A 19 -0.07 -0.34 -0.36
CA ILE A 19 1.00 -1.32 -0.28
C ILE A 19 2.24 -0.64 0.28
N SER A 20 2.72 -1.14 1.41
CA SER A 20 3.94 -0.69 2.06
C SER A 20 5.02 -1.72 1.76
N GLN A 21 6.09 -1.29 1.10
CA GLN A 21 7.15 -2.20 0.67
C GLN A 21 8.52 -1.54 0.73
N PRO A 22 9.55 -2.29 1.15
CA PRO A 22 10.91 -1.78 1.05
C PRO A 22 11.30 -1.61 -0.41
N MET A 23 11.87 -0.45 -0.75
CA MET A 23 12.23 -0.17 -2.14
C MET A 23 13.72 0.04 -2.34
N LYS A 24 14.47 0.28 -1.26
CA LYS A 24 15.88 0.57 -1.36
C LYS A 24 16.64 -0.62 -1.97
N GLY A 25 17.41 -0.33 -3.01
CA GLY A 25 18.23 -1.34 -3.66
C GLY A 25 17.46 -2.22 -4.65
N LYS A 26 16.22 -1.90 -4.95
CA LYS A 26 15.41 -2.69 -5.87
C LYS A 26 15.17 -1.92 -7.17
N THR A 27 15.08 -2.66 -8.27
CA THR A 27 14.73 -2.06 -9.56
C THR A 27 13.24 -1.77 -9.61
N ASN A 28 12.85 -0.90 -10.55
CA ASN A 28 11.42 -0.63 -10.75
C ASN A 28 10.66 -1.90 -11.07
N GLU A 29 11.25 -2.78 -11.87
CA GLU A 29 10.62 -4.05 -12.23
C GLU A 29 10.39 -4.93 -11.01
N GLU A 30 11.35 -4.96 -10.10
CA GLU A 30 11.20 -5.74 -8.87
C GLU A 30 10.12 -5.17 -7.99
N ILE A 31 10.06 -3.84 -7.89
CA ILE A 31 9.03 -3.18 -7.09
C ILE A 31 7.65 -3.45 -7.67
N GLU A 32 7.49 -3.32 -8.99
CA GLU A 32 6.20 -3.55 -9.63
C GLU A 32 5.76 -5.00 -9.52
N ALA A 33 6.70 -5.94 -9.64
CA ALA A 33 6.37 -7.36 -9.51
C ALA A 33 5.87 -7.68 -8.10
N GLU A 34 6.52 -7.09 -7.09
CA GLU A 34 6.09 -7.29 -5.71
C GLU A 34 4.71 -6.70 -5.47
N ARG A 35 4.43 -5.54 -6.07
CA ARG A 35 3.12 -4.91 -5.94
C ARG A 35 2.02 -5.77 -6.59
N ALA A 36 2.30 -6.36 -7.76
CA ALA A 36 1.32 -7.22 -8.40
C ALA A 36 1.00 -8.44 -7.54
N LYS A 37 2.03 -9.01 -6.92
CA LYS A 37 1.85 -10.16 -6.05
C LYS A 37 1.08 -9.78 -4.78
N ALA A 38 1.39 -8.62 -4.22
CA ALA A 38 0.69 -8.12 -3.05
C ALA A 38 -0.80 -7.93 -3.34
N GLU A 39 -1.11 -7.41 -4.52
CA GLU A 39 -2.50 -7.23 -4.93
C GLU A 39 -3.25 -8.57 -4.95
N GLU A 40 -2.64 -9.61 -5.52
CA GLU A 40 -3.27 -10.91 -5.59
C GLU A 40 -3.48 -11.51 -4.19
N GLU A 41 -2.48 -11.36 -3.33
CA GLU A 41 -2.59 -11.87 -1.97
C GLU A 41 -3.68 -11.14 -1.19
N ALA A 42 -3.75 -9.82 -1.36
CA ALA A 42 -4.78 -9.04 -0.68
C ALA A 42 -6.17 -9.41 -1.14
N LYS A 43 -6.35 -9.64 -2.44
CA LYS A 43 -7.64 -10.08 -2.96
C LYS A 43 -8.07 -11.40 -2.32
N ALA A 44 -7.13 -12.32 -2.15
CA ALA A 44 -7.44 -13.60 -1.54
C ALA A 44 -7.83 -13.43 -0.08
N VAL A 45 -7.10 -12.63 0.67
CA VAL A 45 -7.38 -12.41 2.09
C VAL A 45 -8.71 -11.71 2.28
N LEU A 46 -8.98 -10.69 1.46
CA LEU A 46 -10.19 -9.89 1.59
C LEU A 46 -11.39 -10.55 0.91
N ASN A 47 -11.12 -11.54 0.05
CA ASN A 47 -12.15 -12.20 -0.75
C ASN A 47 -12.94 -11.18 -1.56
N ASP A 48 -12.23 -10.24 -2.17
CA ASP A 48 -12.84 -9.13 -2.90
C ASP A 48 -11.81 -8.50 -3.81
N ASP A 49 -12.28 -7.77 -4.81
CA ASP A 49 -11.40 -6.99 -5.66
C ASP A 49 -10.90 -5.76 -4.92
N VAL A 50 -9.72 -5.28 -5.32
CA VAL A 50 -9.12 -4.10 -4.70
C VAL A 50 -8.66 -3.13 -5.78
N GLU A 51 -8.65 -1.86 -5.40
CA GLU A 51 -8.02 -0.81 -6.19
C GLU A 51 -6.71 -0.46 -5.49
N VAL A 52 -5.58 -0.68 -6.17
CA VAL A 52 -4.28 -0.40 -5.57
C VAL A 52 -4.02 1.10 -5.63
N ILE A 53 -3.73 1.67 -4.47
CA ILE A 53 -3.38 3.09 -4.38
C ILE A 53 -1.98 3.27 -4.96
N ASP A 54 -1.81 4.28 -5.81
CA ASP A 54 -0.51 4.54 -6.45
C ASP A 54 0.42 5.19 -5.42
N SER A 55 1.19 4.36 -4.73
CA SER A 55 2.11 4.80 -3.69
C SER A 55 3.57 4.55 -4.07
N PHE A 56 3.84 4.32 -5.36
CA PHE A 56 5.19 4.20 -5.88
C PHE A 56 5.52 5.50 -6.61
N PHE A 57 6.21 6.41 -5.92
CA PHE A 57 6.40 7.78 -6.38
C PHE A 57 7.59 7.89 -7.34
N LYS A 58 7.33 7.70 -8.63
CA LYS A 58 8.39 7.78 -9.65
C LYS A 58 8.72 9.23 -10.03
N ASP A 59 7.79 10.16 -9.75
CA ASP A 59 7.94 11.57 -10.13
C ASP A 59 8.17 12.46 -8.92
N ALA A 60 8.87 11.95 -7.90
CA ALA A 60 9.17 12.73 -6.71
C ALA A 60 10.07 13.91 -7.06
N PRO A 61 10.02 15.00 -6.27
CA PRO A 61 10.94 16.11 -6.46
C PRO A 61 12.39 15.66 -6.41
N VAL A 62 13.25 16.31 -7.20
CA VAL A 62 14.65 15.91 -7.32
C VAL A 62 15.35 15.85 -5.96
N ASN A 63 15.02 16.76 -5.06
CA ASN A 63 15.65 16.85 -3.76
C ASN A 63 14.79 16.26 -2.64
N ALA A 64 13.83 15.41 -2.97
CA ALA A 64 12.95 14.83 -1.96
C ALA A 64 13.74 13.98 -0.97
N ARG A 65 13.45 14.17 0.30
CA ARG A 65 14.10 13.45 1.38
C ARG A 65 13.21 12.31 1.87
N PRO A 66 13.76 11.37 2.65
CA PRO A 66 12.95 10.25 3.13
C PRO A 66 11.64 10.67 3.79
N LEU A 67 11.64 11.76 4.54
CA LEU A 67 10.43 12.20 5.21
C LEU A 67 9.38 12.71 4.23
N TRP A 68 9.80 13.24 3.08
CA TRP A 68 8.85 13.64 2.04
C TRP A 68 8.06 12.40 1.56
N PHE A 69 8.79 11.31 1.29
CA PHE A 69 8.15 10.08 0.84
C PHE A 69 7.21 9.51 1.90
N LEU A 70 7.65 9.52 3.15
CA LEU A 70 6.82 9.03 4.23
C LEU A 70 5.55 9.88 4.37
N GLY A 71 5.70 11.20 4.27
CA GLY A 71 4.55 12.09 4.36
C GLY A 71 3.51 11.80 3.28
N LYS A 72 3.96 11.62 2.05
CA LYS A 72 3.04 11.27 0.95
C LYS A 72 2.39 9.91 1.18
N SER A 73 3.15 8.95 1.68
CA SER A 73 2.61 7.62 1.97
C SER A 73 1.53 7.68 3.05
N ILE A 74 1.78 8.42 4.12
CA ILE A 74 0.79 8.55 5.19
C ILE A 74 -0.48 9.22 4.67
N GLU A 75 -0.33 10.24 3.82
CA GLU A 75 -1.48 10.89 3.22
C GLU A 75 -2.32 9.89 2.42
N LEU A 76 -1.67 9.03 1.64
CA LEU A 76 -2.38 8.03 0.85
C LEU A 76 -2.94 6.91 1.73
N LEU A 77 -2.23 6.54 2.78
CA LEU A 77 -2.72 5.55 3.72
C LEU A 77 -4.02 6.00 4.37
N SER A 78 -4.21 7.30 4.51
CA SER A 78 -5.39 7.83 5.18
C SER A 78 -6.70 7.51 4.46
N VAL A 79 -6.65 7.14 3.18
CA VAL A 79 -7.87 6.80 2.44
C VAL A 79 -7.97 5.30 2.14
N ALA A 80 -7.09 4.49 2.73
CA ALA A 80 -7.05 3.06 2.44
C ALA A 80 -8.06 2.30 3.29
N ASP A 81 -8.63 1.26 2.71
CA ASP A 81 -9.46 0.31 3.45
C ASP A 81 -8.63 -0.80 4.05
N ALA A 82 -7.52 -1.13 3.39
CA ALA A 82 -6.60 -2.15 3.86
C ALA A 82 -5.19 -1.75 3.49
N ALA A 83 -4.22 -2.24 4.24
CA ALA A 83 -2.81 -1.98 3.98
C ALA A 83 -2.06 -3.29 3.99
N TYR A 84 -1.29 -3.54 2.93
CA TYR A 84 -0.48 -4.74 2.78
C TYR A 84 0.97 -4.37 3.06
N PHE A 85 1.62 -5.17 3.92
CA PHE A 85 3.02 -4.94 4.30
C PHE A 85 3.86 -6.08 3.73
N ALA A 86 4.74 -5.72 2.80
CA ALA A 86 5.52 -6.67 2.01
C ALA A 86 6.65 -7.27 2.83
N LYS A 87 7.32 -8.26 2.24
CA LYS A 87 8.41 -8.97 2.91
C LYS A 87 9.44 -7.99 3.45
N ASP A 88 9.90 -8.24 4.68
CA ASP A 88 10.91 -7.44 5.39
C ASP A 88 10.44 -6.03 5.77
N TRP A 89 9.13 -5.78 5.75
CA TRP A 89 8.62 -4.46 6.12
C TRP A 89 9.10 -4.03 7.51
N ASP A 90 9.25 -4.99 8.42
CA ASP A 90 9.61 -4.69 9.81
C ASP A 90 11.08 -4.36 10.01
N LYS A 91 11.85 -4.37 8.92
CA LYS A 91 13.26 -3.99 8.96
C LYS A 91 13.49 -2.59 8.42
N TYR A 92 12.45 -1.90 7.97
CA TYR A 92 12.58 -0.56 7.37
C TYR A 92 11.70 0.41 8.13
N ARG A 93 12.30 1.54 8.55
CA ARG A 93 11.60 2.48 9.44
C ARG A 93 10.32 3.04 8.83
N GLY A 94 10.33 3.36 7.54
CA GLY A 94 9.13 3.90 6.90
C GLY A 94 7.98 2.92 6.94
N CYS A 95 8.26 1.66 6.60
CA CYS A 95 7.23 0.62 6.64
C CYS A 95 6.72 0.41 8.06
N LYS A 96 7.62 0.45 9.05
CA LYS A 96 7.22 0.27 10.44
C LYS A 96 6.31 1.41 10.90
N ILE A 97 6.61 2.63 10.49
CA ILE A 97 5.79 3.78 10.86
C ILE A 97 4.41 3.66 10.20
N GLU A 98 4.38 3.29 8.93
CA GLU A 98 3.12 3.08 8.23
C GLU A 98 2.31 1.98 8.89
N HIS A 99 2.96 0.91 9.31
CA HIS A 99 2.29 -0.19 10.00
C HIS A 99 1.67 0.29 11.31
N SER A 100 2.43 1.04 12.09
CA SER A 100 1.90 1.59 13.34
C SER A 100 0.69 2.47 13.08
N CYS A 101 0.76 3.31 12.06
CA CYS A 101 -0.37 4.17 11.71
C CYS A 101 -1.60 3.35 11.33
N ALA A 102 -1.41 2.30 10.54
CA ALA A 102 -2.53 1.47 10.13
C ALA A 102 -3.19 0.81 11.34
N VAL A 103 -2.37 0.26 12.24
CA VAL A 103 -2.89 -0.39 13.45
C VAL A 103 -3.62 0.61 14.33
N GLU A 104 -3.00 1.77 14.60
CA GLU A 104 -3.56 2.74 15.53
C GLU A 104 -4.84 3.37 15.00
N TYR A 105 -4.98 3.49 13.70
CA TYR A 105 -6.15 4.14 13.11
C TYR A 105 -7.15 3.16 12.52
N GLY A 106 -7.00 1.87 12.82
CA GLY A 106 -8.04 0.89 12.51
C GLY A 106 -8.13 0.47 11.06
N ILE A 107 -7.05 0.65 10.29
CA ILE A 107 -7.00 0.17 8.92
C ILE A 107 -6.65 -1.32 8.95
N LYS A 108 -7.35 -2.13 8.14
CA LYS A 108 -7.08 -3.57 8.12
C LYS A 108 -5.64 -3.83 7.65
N VAL A 109 -4.90 -4.60 8.45
CA VAL A 109 -3.49 -4.90 8.15
C VAL A 109 -3.38 -6.31 7.58
N ILE A 110 -2.66 -6.43 6.46
CA ILE A 110 -2.32 -7.70 5.85
C ILE A 110 -0.81 -7.74 5.74
N GLU A 111 -0.19 -8.79 6.27
CA GLU A 111 1.26 -8.91 6.28
C GLU A 111 1.70 -10.06 5.39
N TYR A 112 2.83 -9.87 4.71
CA TYR A 112 3.44 -10.93 3.93
C TYR A 112 3.67 -12.15 4.80
N VAL A 113 3.33 -13.31 4.27
CA VAL A 113 3.53 -14.57 4.96
C VAL A 113 4.46 -15.43 4.12
N GLU A 114 5.54 -15.92 4.75
CA GLU A 114 6.48 -16.82 4.10
C GLU A 114 5.80 -18.15 3.85
N GLY A 115 5.95 -18.68 2.66
CA GLY A 115 5.31 -19.97 2.35
C GLY A 115 5.35 -20.32 0.91
#